data_d7ae2c2b3107f4d9737ca1dd092e766f
#
_entry.id   d7ae2c2b3107f4d9737ca1dd092e766f
#
_cell.length_a   1.000
_cell.length_b   1.000
_cell.length_c   1.000
_cell.angle_alpha   90.00
_cell.angle_beta   90.00
_cell.angle_gamma   90.00
#
_symmetry.space_group_name_H-M   'P 1'
#
loop_
_entity.id
_entity.type
_entity.pdbx_description
1 polymer ?
#
loop_
_entity_poly.entity_id
_entity_poly.type
_entity_poly.pdbx_seq_one_letter_code
_entity_poly.pdbx_strand_id
1 'polypeptide(L)'
;IDLSDPKKPKVLGKLKISGFSEYLHGYGEGMLLGLGMEADEKDGAIEGMKLSMFDISDPSDVKETAKEDLTEYGYAEALYNYKEVLADQEKNLIGFLASGYDKTDKYRCDYLLYSYENGKFVQRMKMDCKEKGNVVGYIRGTYIGDSFYLLYEDGMVQKYSLDNGELAETLE
;
A
#
# COMPACT_ATOMS: atom_id res chain seq x y z
N ILE A 1 0.23 -17.62 14.85
CA ILE A 1 0.77 -18.22 16.09
C ILE A 1 -0.24 -17.99 17.20
N ASP A 2 -0.60 -19.07 17.91
CA ASP A 2 -1.45 -19.00 19.11
C ASP A 2 -0.57 -18.68 20.34
N LEU A 3 -0.91 -17.64 21.05
CA LEU A 3 -0.27 -17.15 22.28
C LEU A 3 -1.21 -17.22 23.49
N SER A 4 -2.30 -17.98 23.42
CA SER A 4 -3.23 -18.15 24.55
C SER A 4 -2.56 -18.68 25.82
N ASP A 5 -1.54 -19.53 25.65
CA ASP A 5 -0.55 -19.84 26.67
C ASP A 5 0.82 -19.28 26.25
N PRO A 6 1.26 -18.13 26.80
CA PRO A 6 2.53 -17.51 26.39
C PRO A 6 3.77 -18.38 26.67
N LYS A 7 3.66 -19.38 27.54
CA LYS A 7 4.75 -20.33 27.83
C LYS A 7 4.81 -21.48 26.83
N LYS A 8 3.77 -21.64 26.01
CA LYS A 8 3.65 -22.72 25.02
C LYS A 8 3.08 -22.20 23.71
N PRO A 9 3.77 -21.30 22.99
CA PRO A 9 3.30 -20.78 21.72
C PRO A 9 3.16 -21.91 20.70
N LYS A 10 2.10 -21.85 19.86
CA LYS A 10 1.83 -22.85 18.82
C LYS A 10 1.71 -22.18 17.47
N VAL A 11 2.33 -22.77 16.45
CA VAL A 11 2.10 -22.42 15.06
C VAL A 11 0.79 -23.08 14.63
N LEU A 12 -0.23 -22.29 14.31
CA LEU A 12 -1.52 -22.79 13.85
C LEU A 12 -1.55 -23.02 12.34
N GLY A 13 -0.91 -22.15 11.57
CA GLY A 13 -0.83 -22.27 10.12
C GLY A 13 0.41 -21.60 9.57
N LYS A 14 0.66 -21.84 8.27
CA LYS A 14 1.74 -21.22 7.50
C LYS A 14 1.24 -20.92 6.11
N LEU A 15 1.52 -19.71 5.62
CA LEU A 15 1.34 -19.34 4.23
C LEU A 15 2.72 -19.26 3.56
N LYS A 16 2.85 -19.87 2.37
CA LYS A 16 4.04 -19.74 1.54
C LYS A 16 3.62 -19.10 0.21
N ILE A 17 4.12 -17.90 -0.03
CA ILE A 17 3.90 -17.13 -1.26
C ILE A 17 5.25 -16.61 -1.76
N SER A 18 5.31 -16.13 -3.00
CA SER A 18 6.47 -15.40 -3.52
C SER A 18 6.60 -14.04 -2.83
N GLY A 19 7.82 -13.58 -2.66
CA GLY A 19 8.10 -12.30 -2.01
C GLY A 19 7.74 -12.27 -0.53
N PHE A 20 7.54 -11.07 0.01
CA PHE A 20 7.26 -10.85 1.42
C PHE A 20 6.53 -9.51 1.65
N SER A 21 5.90 -9.37 2.82
CA SER A 21 5.35 -8.09 3.29
C SER A 21 6.25 -7.49 4.36
N GLU A 22 6.69 -6.26 4.15
CA GLU A 22 7.40 -5.47 5.16
C GLU A 22 6.43 -4.81 6.14
N TYR A 23 5.28 -4.36 5.64
CA TYR A 23 4.22 -3.75 6.43
C TYR A 23 2.96 -4.60 6.38
N LEU A 24 2.35 -4.80 7.56
CA LEU A 24 1.08 -5.50 7.72
C LEU A 24 0.11 -4.64 8.55
N HIS A 25 -1.14 -4.55 8.11
CA HIS A 25 -2.19 -3.77 8.75
C HIS A 25 -3.51 -4.54 8.79
N GLY A 26 -4.18 -4.58 9.95
CA GLY A 26 -5.53 -5.14 10.04
C GLY A 26 -6.51 -4.34 9.17
N TYR A 27 -7.26 -5.02 8.29
CA TYR A 27 -8.19 -4.38 7.36
C TYR A 27 -9.58 -4.98 7.46
N GLY A 28 -10.21 -4.77 8.59
CA GLY A 28 -11.50 -5.37 8.95
C GLY A 28 -11.38 -6.72 9.65
N GLU A 29 -12.52 -7.38 9.87
CA GLU A 29 -12.56 -8.64 10.57
C GLU A 29 -11.98 -9.78 9.71
N GLY A 30 -10.97 -10.47 10.24
CA GLY A 30 -10.32 -11.58 9.57
C GLY A 30 -9.51 -11.23 8.32
N MET A 31 -9.26 -9.94 8.05
CA MET A 31 -8.49 -9.49 6.88
C MET A 31 -7.21 -8.75 7.29
N LEU A 32 -6.15 -8.96 6.54
CA LEU A 32 -4.84 -8.35 6.77
C LEU A 32 -4.29 -7.80 5.45
N LEU A 33 -4.08 -6.49 5.41
CA LEU A 33 -3.42 -5.80 4.30
C LEU A 33 -1.91 -5.97 4.43
N GLY A 34 -1.23 -6.31 3.36
CA GLY A 34 0.22 -6.39 3.27
C GLY A 34 0.77 -5.48 2.18
N LEU A 35 1.78 -4.70 2.50
CA LEU A 35 2.59 -3.95 1.54
C LEU A 35 4.02 -4.48 1.60
N GLY A 36 4.61 -4.81 0.46
CA GLY A 36 5.92 -5.44 0.44
C GLY A 36 6.50 -5.59 -0.95
N MET A 37 7.34 -6.60 -1.10
CA MET A 37 8.08 -6.85 -2.34
C MET A 37 7.66 -8.18 -2.97
N GLU A 38 7.48 -8.17 -4.28
CA GLU A 38 7.37 -9.37 -5.09
C GLU A 38 8.78 -9.92 -5.39
N ALA A 39 8.89 -11.22 -5.48
CA ALA A 39 10.15 -11.88 -5.81
C ALA A 39 9.92 -13.06 -6.77
N ASP A 40 10.88 -13.29 -7.65
CA ASP A 40 10.87 -14.46 -8.53
C ASP A 40 10.87 -15.76 -7.70
N GLU A 41 10.00 -16.70 -8.05
CA GLU A 41 9.83 -17.96 -7.31
C GLU A 41 11.05 -18.90 -7.41
N LYS A 42 11.90 -18.73 -8.43
CA LYS A 42 13.00 -19.65 -8.71
C LYS A 42 14.29 -19.27 -8.00
N ASP A 43 14.62 -17.98 -8.05
CA ASP A 43 15.89 -17.48 -7.52
C ASP A 43 15.74 -16.47 -6.37
N GLY A 44 14.50 -16.02 -6.09
CA GLY A 44 14.20 -15.07 -5.03
C GLY A 44 14.60 -13.64 -5.35
N ALA A 45 14.93 -13.32 -6.61
CA ALA A 45 15.27 -11.96 -7.02
C ALA A 45 14.07 -11.02 -6.83
N ILE A 46 14.30 -9.84 -6.24
CA ILE A 46 13.27 -8.84 -6.03
C ILE A 46 12.87 -8.26 -7.38
N GLU A 47 11.58 -8.28 -7.67
CA GLU A 47 11.00 -7.77 -8.93
C GLU A 47 10.41 -6.37 -8.80
N GLY A 48 10.06 -5.94 -7.58
CA GLY A 48 9.44 -4.67 -7.25
C GLY A 48 8.40 -4.81 -6.16
N MET A 49 7.54 -3.80 -6.03
CA MET A 49 6.55 -3.77 -4.95
C MET A 49 5.30 -4.60 -5.27
N LYS A 50 4.59 -4.98 -4.22
CA LYS A 50 3.25 -5.55 -4.28
C LYS A 50 2.37 -5.08 -3.13
N LEU A 51 1.06 -5.08 -3.36
CA LEU A 51 0.03 -4.93 -2.35
C LEU A 51 -0.75 -6.26 -2.26
N SER A 52 -0.95 -6.77 -1.06
CA SER A 52 -1.60 -8.06 -0.83
C SER A 52 -2.75 -7.93 0.17
N MET A 53 -3.79 -8.72 -0.01
CA MET A 53 -4.83 -8.90 0.98
C MET A 53 -4.85 -10.37 1.41
N PHE A 54 -4.82 -10.60 2.71
CA PHE A 54 -4.84 -11.94 3.29
C PHE A 54 -6.14 -12.17 4.06
N ASP A 55 -6.74 -13.33 3.85
CA ASP A 55 -7.78 -13.86 4.74
C ASP A 55 -7.09 -14.63 5.87
N ILE A 56 -7.26 -14.16 7.09
CA ILE A 56 -6.74 -14.72 8.32
C ILE A 56 -7.85 -15.18 9.28
N SER A 57 -9.09 -15.26 8.79
CA SER A 57 -10.26 -15.66 9.59
C SER A 57 -10.13 -17.09 10.15
N ASP A 58 -9.50 -18.00 9.38
CA ASP A 58 -9.04 -19.30 9.87
C ASP A 58 -7.51 -19.30 10.01
N PRO A 59 -6.98 -19.22 11.23
CA PRO A 59 -5.52 -19.23 11.45
C PRO A 59 -4.80 -20.50 10.96
N SER A 60 -5.54 -21.59 10.69
CA SER A 60 -4.99 -22.84 10.15
C SER A 60 -4.97 -22.88 8.62
N ASP A 61 -5.72 -21.99 7.95
CA ASP A 61 -5.88 -21.92 6.49
C ASP A 61 -5.80 -20.49 5.96
N VAL A 62 -4.74 -19.78 6.33
CA VAL A 62 -4.48 -18.39 5.86
C VAL A 62 -4.21 -18.36 4.37
N LYS A 63 -4.84 -17.41 3.65
CA LYS A 63 -4.75 -17.28 2.18
C LYS A 63 -4.45 -15.84 1.75
N GLU A 64 -3.64 -15.68 0.72
CA GLU A 64 -3.61 -14.44 -0.07
C GLU A 64 -4.82 -14.44 -1.01
N THR A 65 -5.77 -13.55 -0.76
CA THR A 65 -7.04 -13.49 -1.50
C THR A 65 -7.02 -12.48 -2.64
N ALA A 66 -6.12 -11.50 -2.59
CA ALA A 66 -5.86 -10.58 -3.67
C ALA A 66 -4.41 -10.10 -3.64
N LYS A 67 -3.89 -9.84 -4.82
CA LYS A 67 -2.57 -9.23 -5.05
C LYS A 67 -2.68 -8.17 -6.15
N GLU A 68 -2.08 -7.02 -5.91
CA GLU A 68 -1.85 -5.98 -6.92
C GLU A 68 -0.37 -5.91 -7.24
N ASP A 69 -0.06 -6.01 -8.51
CA ASP A 69 1.30 -5.92 -9.03
C ASP A 69 1.72 -4.45 -9.12
N LEU A 70 2.74 -4.09 -8.37
CA LEU A 70 3.33 -2.76 -8.31
C LEU A 70 4.81 -2.79 -8.71
N THR A 71 5.22 -3.77 -9.52
CA THR A 71 6.64 -3.98 -9.91
C THR A 71 7.22 -2.83 -10.73
N GLU A 72 6.40 -1.86 -11.17
CA GLU A 72 6.87 -0.58 -11.72
C GLU A 72 7.49 0.35 -10.65
N TYR A 73 7.36 0.01 -9.35
CA TYR A 73 7.93 0.73 -8.21
C TYR A 73 8.89 -0.18 -7.45
N GLY A 74 10.00 0.40 -7.02
CA GLY A 74 11.02 -0.30 -6.22
C GLY A 74 11.05 0.10 -4.75
N TYR A 75 10.32 1.15 -4.36
CA TYR A 75 10.40 1.71 -3.02
C TYR A 75 9.13 2.45 -2.61
N ALA A 76 8.78 2.34 -1.34
CA ALA A 76 7.85 3.23 -0.63
C ALA A 76 8.33 3.42 0.81
N GLU A 77 8.29 4.64 1.34
CA GLU A 77 8.56 4.90 2.76
C GLU A 77 7.57 4.15 3.66
N ALA A 78 6.36 3.94 3.18
CA ALA A 78 5.29 3.15 3.78
C ALA A 78 5.69 1.70 4.16
N LEU A 79 6.74 1.14 3.56
CA LEU A 79 7.27 -0.18 3.92
C LEU A 79 7.88 -0.17 5.34
N TYR A 80 8.45 0.96 5.77
CA TYR A 80 9.22 1.10 7.01
C TYR A 80 8.58 2.06 8.00
N ASN A 81 7.71 2.96 7.52
CA ASN A 81 7.07 3.99 8.33
C ASN A 81 5.55 3.88 8.22
N TYR A 82 4.92 3.28 9.21
CA TYR A 82 3.46 3.07 9.23
C TYR A 82 2.64 4.37 9.10
N LYS A 83 3.23 5.53 9.41
CA LYS A 83 2.57 6.84 9.30
C LYS A 83 2.40 7.31 7.85
N GLU A 84 3.10 6.68 6.92
CA GLU A 84 3.00 6.97 5.49
C GLU A 84 1.92 6.12 4.79
N VAL A 85 1.27 5.21 5.52
CA VAL A 85 0.14 4.43 5.01
C VAL A 85 -1.16 5.07 5.44
N LEU A 86 -2.04 5.35 4.50
CA LEU A 86 -3.46 5.52 4.73
C LEU A 86 -4.12 4.14 4.59
N ALA A 87 -4.67 3.62 5.67
CA ALA A 87 -5.44 2.38 5.63
C ALA A 87 -6.71 2.57 6.47
N ASP A 88 -7.82 2.78 5.80
CA ASP A 88 -9.13 3.05 6.40
C ASP A 88 -10.17 2.10 5.79
N GLN A 89 -10.56 1.09 6.56
CA GLN A 89 -11.51 0.07 6.14
C GLN A 89 -12.94 0.61 6.05
N GLU A 90 -13.33 1.57 6.90
CA GLU A 90 -14.69 2.12 6.89
C GLU A 90 -14.95 2.95 5.63
N LYS A 91 -13.95 3.73 5.20
CA LYS A 91 -13.98 4.49 3.94
C LYS A 91 -13.51 3.68 2.74
N ASN A 92 -12.99 2.48 2.98
CA ASN A 92 -12.39 1.60 1.97
C ASN A 92 -11.31 2.32 1.16
N LEU A 93 -10.33 2.91 1.87
CA LEU A 93 -9.23 3.64 1.29
C LEU A 93 -7.90 3.05 1.75
N ILE A 94 -7.02 2.79 0.78
CA ILE A 94 -5.65 2.33 0.98
C ILE A 94 -4.76 3.24 0.15
N GLY A 95 -3.88 4.00 0.79
CA GLY A 95 -3.05 4.99 0.10
C GLY A 95 -1.62 5.03 0.60
N PHE A 96 -0.68 5.25 -0.31
CA PHE A 96 0.75 5.40 -0.02
C PHE A 96 1.48 6.01 -1.20
N LEU A 97 2.63 6.64 -0.92
CA LEU A 97 3.56 7.10 -1.94
C LEU A 97 4.46 5.94 -2.37
N ALA A 98 4.59 5.72 -3.68
CA ALA A 98 5.49 4.73 -4.26
C ALA A 98 6.42 5.37 -5.29
N SER A 99 7.67 4.93 -5.32
CA SER A 99 8.67 5.47 -6.23
C SER A 99 9.61 4.38 -6.75
N GLY A 100 10.34 4.70 -7.81
CA GLY A 100 11.33 3.78 -8.38
C GLY A 100 11.55 4.02 -9.86
N TYR A 101 12.37 3.15 -10.43
CA TYR A 101 12.62 3.12 -11.87
C TYR A 101 11.90 1.92 -12.47
N ASP A 102 11.09 2.16 -13.49
CA ASP A 102 10.47 1.08 -14.24
C ASP A 102 11.50 0.35 -15.13
N LYS A 103 11.08 -0.73 -15.78
CA LYS A 103 11.93 -1.55 -16.68
C LYS A 103 12.52 -0.78 -17.88
N THR A 104 12.12 0.48 -18.07
CA THR A 104 12.63 1.38 -19.14
C THR A 104 13.53 2.48 -18.59
N ASP A 105 14.04 2.35 -17.36
CA ASP A 105 14.82 3.36 -16.61
C ASP A 105 14.10 4.70 -16.44
N LYS A 106 12.78 4.71 -16.51
CA LYS A 106 11.98 5.90 -16.24
C LYS A 106 11.65 5.97 -14.76
N TYR A 107 12.06 7.05 -14.09
CA TYR A 107 11.70 7.32 -12.71
C TYR A 107 10.21 7.61 -12.57
N ARG A 108 9.58 6.98 -11.59
CA ARG A 108 8.20 7.18 -11.17
C ARG A 108 8.16 7.59 -9.71
N CYS A 109 7.23 8.46 -9.39
CA CYS A 109 6.91 8.83 -8.03
C CYS A 109 5.43 9.20 -8.02
N ASP A 110 4.60 8.30 -7.55
CA ASP A 110 3.15 8.43 -7.63
C ASP A 110 2.55 8.17 -6.23
N TYR A 111 1.61 9.00 -5.81
CA TYR A 111 0.73 8.63 -4.70
C TYR A 111 -0.40 7.75 -5.25
N LEU A 112 -0.48 6.54 -4.74
CA LEU A 112 -1.45 5.54 -5.16
C LEU A 112 -2.58 5.46 -4.13
N LEU A 113 -3.82 5.50 -4.61
CA LEU A 113 -5.01 5.33 -3.78
C LEU A 113 -5.84 4.18 -4.33
N TYR A 114 -6.10 3.20 -3.50
CA TYR A 114 -6.89 2.02 -3.80
C TYR A 114 -8.12 1.90 -2.91
N SER A 115 -9.10 1.14 -3.38
CA SER A 115 -10.12 0.47 -2.57
C SER A 115 -9.98 -1.05 -2.70
N TYR A 116 -10.59 -1.81 -1.78
CA TYR A 116 -10.69 -3.26 -1.85
C TYR A 116 -12.15 -3.66 -2.06
N GLU A 117 -12.49 -4.18 -3.23
CA GLU A 117 -13.86 -4.42 -3.66
C GLU A 117 -13.99 -5.80 -4.28
N ASN A 118 -14.95 -6.59 -3.79
CA ASN A 118 -15.25 -7.92 -4.34
C ASN A 118 -14.00 -8.83 -4.49
N GLY A 119 -13.12 -8.79 -3.50
CA GLY A 119 -11.91 -9.62 -3.49
C GLY A 119 -10.78 -9.10 -4.39
N LYS A 120 -10.79 -7.82 -4.78
CA LYS A 120 -9.77 -7.21 -5.65
C LYS A 120 -9.41 -5.80 -5.18
N PHE A 121 -8.18 -5.40 -5.43
CA PHE A 121 -7.79 -4.01 -5.37
C PHE A 121 -8.29 -3.25 -6.60
N VAL A 122 -8.86 -2.08 -6.38
CA VAL A 122 -9.33 -1.17 -7.42
C VAL A 122 -8.59 0.14 -7.26
N GLN A 123 -7.77 0.51 -8.24
CA GLN A 123 -7.07 1.78 -8.22
C GLN A 123 -8.07 2.93 -8.41
N ARG A 124 -8.26 3.72 -7.35
CA ARG A 124 -9.14 4.89 -7.33
C ARG A 124 -8.46 6.11 -7.96
N MET A 125 -7.21 6.34 -7.56
CA MET A 125 -6.44 7.48 -8.02
C MET A 125 -4.96 7.12 -8.14
N LYS A 126 -4.29 7.75 -9.08
CA LYS A 126 -2.83 7.75 -9.25
C LYS A 126 -2.40 9.18 -9.53
N MET A 127 -1.68 9.78 -8.61
CA MET A 127 -1.29 11.18 -8.66
C MET A 127 0.23 11.27 -8.85
N ASP A 128 0.66 11.81 -9.99
CA ASP A 128 2.09 12.04 -10.27
C ASP A 128 2.64 13.09 -9.30
N CYS A 129 3.54 12.67 -8.44
CA CYS A 129 4.16 13.49 -7.39
C CYS A 129 5.58 13.90 -7.75
N LYS A 130 5.98 13.80 -9.04
CA LYS A 130 7.30 14.24 -9.47
C LYS A 130 7.40 15.75 -9.43
N GLU A 131 8.32 16.25 -8.64
CA GLU A 131 8.82 17.59 -8.85
C GLU A 131 9.79 17.64 -10.03
N LYS A 132 9.87 18.82 -10.67
CA LYS A 132 10.81 19.06 -11.77
C LYS A 132 12.26 18.91 -11.29
N GLY A 133 12.76 17.65 -11.32
CA GLY A 133 14.17 17.34 -11.16
C GLY A 133 14.65 16.96 -9.75
N ASN A 134 13.78 16.85 -8.74
CA ASN A 134 14.17 16.48 -7.39
C ASN A 134 13.46 15.21 -6.89
N VAL A 135 14.13 14.50 -5.99
CA VAL A 135 13.52 13.45 -5.18
C VAL A 135 12.43 14.12 -4.34
N VAL A 136 11.20 13.70 -4.53
CA VAL A 136 10.07 14.20 -3.74
C VAL A 136 10.31 13.81 -2.29
N GLY A 137 10.17 14.77 -1.37
CA GLY A 137 10.21 14.54 0.07
C GLY A 137 9.01 13.72 0.56
N TYR A 138 8.75 13.78 1.85
CA TYR A 138 7.59 13.08 2.42
C TYR A 138 6.28 13.67 1.92
N ILE A 139 5.40 12.80 1.41
CA ILE A 139 4.05 13.16 0.98
C ILE A 139 3.07 12.25 1.71
N ARG A 140 2.12 12.87 2.39
CA ARG A 140 1.04 12.14 3.08
C ARG A 140 -0.30 12.40 2.44
N GLY A 141 -1.06 11.32 2.29
CA GLY A 141 -2.46 11.39 1.92
C GLY A 141 -3.37 11.36 3.14
N THR A 142 -4.41 12.16 3.11
CA THR A 142 -5.51 12.11 4.07
C THR A 142 -6.81 12.52 3.39
N TYR A 143 -7.95 12.37 4.08
CA TYR A 143 -9.24 12.80 3.54
C TYR A 143 -10.05 13.56 4.58
N ILE A 144 -10.93 14.44 4.12
CA ILE A 144 -11.95 15.14 4.92
C ILE A 144 -13.23 15.13 4.10
N GLY A 145 -14.28 14.46 4.59
CA GLY A 145 -15.51 14.25 3.83
C GLY A 145 -15.26 13.54 2.51
N ASP A 146 -15.60 14.17 1.39
CA ASP A 146 -15.45 13.65 0.04
C ASP A 146 -14.23 14.22 -0.70
N SER A 147 -13.32 14.85 0.04
CA SER A 147 -12.09 15.42 -0.48
C SER A 147 -10.88 14.67 0.02
N PHE A 148 -9.96 14.39 -0.89
CA PHE A 148 -8.66 13.79 -0.61
C PHE A 148 -7.57 14.85 -0.68
N TYR A 149 -6.62 14.81 0.22
CA TYR A 149 -5.54 15.80 0.32
C TYR A 149 -4.18 15.11 0.27
N LEU A 150 -3.29 15.63 -0.57
CA LEU A 150 -1.85 15.36 -0.50
C LEU A 150 -1.18 16.53 0.20
N LEU A 151 -0.44 16.20 1.26
CA LEU A 151 0.34 17.16 2.05
C LEU A 151 1.81 16.92 1.75
N TYR A 152 2.47 17.93 1.23
CA TYR A 152 3.88 17.90 0.85
C TYR A 152 4.75 18.47 1.96
N GLU A 153 6.00 18.01 2.01
CA GLU A 153 6.97 18.43 3.05
C GLU A 153 7.26 19.95 3.03
N ASP A 154 7.21 20.57 1.86
CA ASP A 154 7.41 22.01 1.67
C ASP A 154 6.22 22.89 2.08
N GLY A 155 5.13 22.25 2.50
CA GLY A 155 3.89 22.91 2.94
C GLY A 155 2.82 23.01 1.86
N MET A 156 3.12 22.67 0.61
CA MET A 156 2.10 22.59 -0.44
C MET A 156 1.01 21.58 -0.08
N VAL A 157 -0.24 21.90 -0.38
CA VAL A 157 -1.38 21.00 -0.22
C VAL A 157 -2.15 20.93 -1.52
N GLN A 158 -2.36 19.73 -2.03
CA GLN A 158 -3.23 19.48 -3.17
C GLN A 158 -4.52 18.82 -2.71
N LYS A 159 -5.65 19.35 -3.16
CA LYS A 159 -6.99 18.83 -2.88
C LYS A 159 -7.58 18.19 -4.11
N TYR A 160 -8.05 16.95 -3.96
CA TYR A 160 -8.70 16.17 -5.00
C TYR A 160 -10.14 15.80 -4.60
N SER A 161 -11.00 15.58 -5.57
CA SER A 161 -12.30 14.96 -5.35
C SER A 161 -12.16 13.44 -5.23
N LEU A 162 -12.72 12.82 -4.19
CA LEU A 162 -12.79 11.35 -4.07
C LEU A 162 -13.76 10.71 -5.07
N ASP A 163 -14.71 11.48 -5.61
CA ASP A 163 -15.72 10.96 -6.54
C ASP A 163 -15.15 10.70 -7.94
N ASN A 164 -14.32 11.64 -8.45
CA ASN A 164 -13.82 11.59 -9.83
C ASN A 164 -12.29 11.66 -9.95
N GLY A 165 -11.57 11.84 -8.83
CA GLY A 165 -10.11 11.89 -8.81
C GLY A 165 -9.51 13.19 -9.37
N GLU A 166 -10.33 14.22 -9.67
CA GLU A 166 -9.84 15.47 -10.24
C GLU A 166 -9.21 16.38 -9.19
N LEU A 167 -8.08 17.02 -9.58
CA LEU A 167 -7.45 18.06 -8.78
C LEU A 167 -8.37 19.27 -8.72
N ALA A 168 -8.83 19.62 -7.53
CA ALA A 168 -9.74 20.75 -7.31
C ALA A 168 -9.00 22.03 -6.95
N GLU A 169 -7.90 21.93 -6.18
CA GLU A 169 -7.19 23.12 -5.65
C GLU A 169 -5.75 22.75 -5.28
N THR A 170 -4.85 23.71 -5.43
CA THR A 170 -3.48 23.65 -4.87
C THR A 170 -3.28 24.91 -4.01
N LEU A 171 -2.83 24.70 -2.77
CA LEU A 171 -2.45 25.74 -1.82
C LEU A 171 -0.93 25.67 -1.63
N GLU A 172 -0.24 26.81 -1.78
CA GLU A 172 1.19 27.02 -1.59
C GLU A 172 1.48 27.80 -0.31
#